data_fa4b07fb1cae4fd30d62d9c6b2642dd6
#
_entry.id   fa4b07fb1cae4fd30d62d9c6b2642dd6
#
_cell.length_a   1.000
_cell.length_b   1.000
_cell.length_c   1.000
_cell.angle_alpha   90.00
_cell.angle_beta   90.00
_cell.angle_gamma   90.00
#
_symmetry.space_group_name_H-M   'P 1'
#
loop_
_entity.id
_entity.type
_entity.pdbx_description
1 polymer ?
#
loop_
_entity_poly.entity_id
_entity_poly.type
_entity_poly.pdbx_seq_one_letter_code
_entity_poly.pdbx_strand_id
1 'polypeptide(L)'
;MRKTKIYLDTSVISFYFAEDAPEKMAITKEFFDKELLKGEYEIFLSALTLQELGNCTDLKLQDQLVEFAYGLPAQILESTKEIDEVSQQFVSEGVIPEKYIDDAIHLAMTLLNNVDYIVSWNFKHLVKPKTKKAVRAFSIKEGYKEIEIITPEELITDENRI
;
A
#
# COMPACT_ATOMS: atom_id res chain seq x y z
N MET A 1 9.01 -21.35 -7.39
CA MET A 1 8.11 -20.33 -7.96
C MET A 1 8.27 -19.00 -7.24
N ARG A 2 8.18 -17.95 -8.02
CA ARG A 2 8.26 -16.58 -7.49
C ARG A 2 7.01 -16.25 -6.68
N LYS A 3 7.18 -15.72 -5.46
CA LYS A 3 6.06 -15.24 -4.67
C LYS A 3 5.53 -13.92 -5.25
N THR A 4 4.24 -13.68 -5.08
CA THR A 4 3.62 -12.40 -5.42
C THR A 4 4.09 -11.34 -4.43
N LYS A 5 4.59 -10.22 -4.95
CA LYS A 5 5.08 -9.11 -4.14
C LYS A 5 3.97 -8.11 -3.91
N ILE A 6 3.72 -7.79 -2.65
CA ILE A 6 2.71 -6.80 -2.26
C ILE A 6 3.32 -5.72 -1.39
N TYR A 7 2.92 -4.49 -1.65
CA TYR A 7 3.25 -3.33 -0.83
C TYR A 7 2.00 -2.91 -0.07
N LEU A 8 2.13 -2.74 1.24
CA LEU A 8 1.02 -2.30 2.08
C LEU A 8 1.17 -0.83 2.40
N ASP A 9 0.19 -0.02 2.01
CA ASP A 9 0.19 1.36 2.45
C ASP A 9 -0.28 1.44 3.91
N THR A 10 -0.15 2.61 4.49
CA THR A 10 -0.44 2.82 5.92
C THR A 10 -1.88 2.49 6.28
N SER A 11 -2.83 2.76 5.37
CA SER A 11 -4.25 2.53 5.63
C SER A 11 -4.56 1.06 5.93
N VAL A 12 -3.87 0.13 5.29
CA VAL A 12 -4.13 -1.31 5.47
C VAL A 12 -3.80 -1.73 6.89
N ILE A 13 -2.71 -1.22 7.45
CA ILE A 13 -2.36 -1.51 8.85
C ILE A 13 -3.33 -0.81 9.80
N SER A 14 -3.65 0.46 9.53
CA SER A 14 -4.55 1.25 10.37
C SER A 14 -5.93 0.62 10.50
N PHE A 15 -6.47 0.09 9.41
CA PHE A 15 -7.81 -0.51 9.44
C PHE A 15 -7.88 -1.84 10.20
N TYR A 16 -6.75 -2.48 10.48
CA TYR A 16 -6.74 -3.65 11.35
C TYR A 16 -7.28 -3.32 12.75
N PHE A 17 -7.12 -2.07 13.19
CA PHE A 17 -7.51 -1.58 14.50
C PHE A 17 -8.68 -0.58 14.46
N ALA A 18 -9.34 -0.45 13.31
CA ALA A 18 -10.36 0.60 13.11
C ALA A 18 -11.74 0.17 13.58
N GLU A 19 -11.98 0.26 14.89
CA GLU A 19 -13.26 -0.12 15.50
C GLU A 19 -14.45 0.72 14.99
N ASP A 20 -14.17 1.94 14.53
CA ASP A 20 -15.17 2.85 13.96
C ASP A 20 -15.57 2.47 12.51
N ALA A 21 -14.86 1.54 11.91
CA ALA A 21 -15.16 1.02 10.56
C ALA A 21 -15.18 -0.52 10.59
N PRO A 22 -16.18 -1.12 11.26
CA PRO A 22 -16.16 -2.56 11.57
C PRO A 22 -16.11 -3.48 10.35
N GLU A 23 -16.72 -3.10 9.23
CA GLU A 23 -16.68 -3.92 8.02
C GLU A 23 -15.27 -4.00 7.43
N LYS A 24 -14.61 -2.85 7.27
CA LYS A 24 -13.23 -2.80 6.76
C LYS A 24 -12.26 -3.43 7.74
N MET A 25 -12.48 -3.24 9.03
CA MET A 25 -11.66 -3.88 10.06
C MET A 25 -11.73 -5.39 9.95
N ALA A 26 -12.94 -5.97 9.80
CA ALA A 26 -13.12 -7.41 9.67
C ALA A 26 -12.42 -7.97 8.43
N ILE A 27 -12.55 -7.30 7.29
CA ILE A 27 -11.88 -7.70 6.05
C ILE A 27 -10.36 -7.61 6.20
N THR A 28 -9.88 -6.54 6.81
CA THR A 28 -8.45 -6.34 7.03
C THR A 28 -7.86 -7.41 7.94
N LYS A 29 -8.57 -7.77 9.00
CA LYS A 29 -8.17 -8.88 9.89
C LYS A 29 -8.12 -10.21 9.15
N GLU A 30 -9.11 -10.50 8.33
CA GLU A 30 -9.09 -11.71 7.51
C GLU A 30 -7.90 -11.73 6.55
N PHE A 31 -7.60 -10.59 5.94
CA PHE A 31 -6.45 -10.45 5.06
C PHE A 31 -5.14 -10.78 5.79
N PHE A 32 -4.88 -10.18 6.95
CA PHE A 32 -3.66 -10.43 7.70
C PHE A 32 -3.65 -11.82 8.37
N ASP A 33 -4.76 -12.22 8.98
CA ASP A 33 -4.80 -13.40 9.83
C ASP A 33 -4.99 -14.70 9.05
N LYS A 34 -5.46 -14.63 7.81
CA LYS A 34 -5.70 -15.79 6.96
C LYS A 34 -4.96 -15.71 5.63
N GLU A 35 -5.20 -14.67 4.83
CA GLU A 35 -4.64 -14.58 3.48
C GLU A 35 -3.13 -14.53 3.49
N LEU A 36 -2.54 -13.64 4.28
CA LEU A 36 -1.09 -13.48 4.33
C LEU A 36 -0.38 -14.65 5.01
N LEU A 37 -1.08 -15.42 5.85
CA LEU A 37 -0.50 -16.60 6.50
C LEU A 37 -0.30 -17.78 5.54
N LYS A 38 -0.87 -17.75 4.35
CA LYS A 38 -0.65 -18.79 3.34
C LYS A 38 0.79 -18.86 2.86
N GLY A 39 1.58 -17.82 3.13
CA GLY A 39 2.99 -17.79 2.75
C GLY A 39 3.24 -17.61 1.25
N GLU A 40 2.24 -17.17 0.50
CA GLU A 40 2.32 -16.99 -0.95
C GLU A 40 2.82 -15.59 -1.34
N TYR A 41 2.98 -14.69 -0.37
CA TYR A 41 3.30 -13.29 -0.60
C TYR A 41 4.65 -12.90 -0.01
N GLU A 42 5.35 -12.05 -0.74
CA GLU A 42 6.49 -11.31 -0.23
C GLU A 42 5.99 -9.91 0.10
N ILE A 43 6.09 -9.53 1.38
CA ILE A 43 5.45 -8.33 1.92
C ILE A 43 6.46 -7.18 2.02
N PHE A 44 6.04 -6.00 1.56
CA PHE A 44 6.84 -4.78 1.63
C PHE A 44 6.08 -3.68 2.37
N LEU A 45 6.79 -3.01 3.25
CA LEU A 45 6.40 -1.74 3.84
C LEU A 45 7.46 -0.72 3.44
N SER A 46 7.32 0.53 3.88
CA SER A 46 8.36 1.53 3.70
C SER A 46 8.62 2.28 5.00
N ALA A 47 9.74 3.00 5.02
CA ALA A 47 10.04 3.92 6.12
C ALA A 47 8.92 4.95 6.28
N LEU A 48 8.29 5.37 5.18
CA LEU A 48 7.15 6.29 5.22
C LEU A 48 5.96 5.68 5.95
N THR A 49 5.64 4.41 5.69
CA THR A 49 4.57 3.70 6.40
C THR A 49 4.80 3.75 7.91
N LEU A 50 6.01 3.42 8.34
CA LEU A 50 6.36 3.45 9.77
C LEU A 50 6.26 4.85 10.36
N GLN A 51 6.70 5.87 9.62
CA GLN A 51 6.61 7.26 10.03
C GLN A 51 5.15 7.70 10.19
N GLU A 52 4.31 7.36 9.24
CA GLU A 52 2.88 7.70 9.29
C GLU A 52 2.17 7.04 10.47
N LEU A 53 2.48 5.77 10.74
CA LEU A 53 1.94 5.07 11.90
C LEU A 53 2.39 5.73 13.21
N GLY A 54 3.64 6.19 13.25
CA GLY A 54 4.20 6.90 14.42
C GLY A 54 3.61 8.28 14.65
N ASN A 55 2.86 8.84 13.69
CA ASN A 55 2.20 10.13 13.82
C ASN A 55 0.81 10.03 14.46
N CYS A 56 0.35 8.84 14.81
CA CYS A 56 -0.93 8.64 15.49
C CYS A 56 -0.90 9.35 16.86
N THR A 57 -1.90 10.19 17.11
CA THR A 57 -1.95 11.00 18.33
C THR A 57 -2.43 10.24 19.57
N ASP A 58 -3.16 9.15 19.38
CA ASP A 58 -3.53 8.24 20.47
C ASP A 58 -2.33 7.32 20.75
N LEU A 59 -1.64 7.55 21.86
CA LEU A 59 -0.39 6.85 22.15
C LEU A 59 -0.55 5.33 22.29
N LYS A 60 -1.67 4.88 22.83
CA LYS A 60 -1.93 3.44 22.97
C LYS A 60 -2.12 2.81 21.59
N LEU A 61 -2.90 3.46 20.73
CA LEU A 61 -3.12 3.01 19.35
C LEU A 61 -1.81 3.07 18.56
N GLN A 62 -1.03 4.14 18.71
CA GLN A 62 0.28 4.29 18.07
C GLN A 62 1.17 3.10 18.40
N ASP A 63 1.27 2.72 19.67
CA ASP A 63 2.07 1.57 20.09
C ASP A 63 1.59 0.28 19.44
N GLN A 64 0.28 0.07 19.38
CA GLN A 64 -0.32 -1.11 18.75
C GLN A 64 0.00 -1.16 17.25
N LEU A 65 -0.14 -0.03 16.55
CA LEU A 65 0.12 0.05 15.12
C LEU A 65 1.59 -0.22 14.78
N VAL A 66 2.50 0.42 15.51
CA VAL A 66 3.93 0.28 15.27
C VAL A 66 4.39 -1.13 15.59
N GLU A 67 3.95 -1.68 16.73
CA GLU A 67 4.30 -3.05 17.13
C GLU A 67 3.78 -4.07 16.11
N PHE A 68 2.56 -3.88 15.62
CA PHE A 68 1.97 -4.74 14.59
C PHE A 68 2.82 -4.73 13.32
N ALA A 69 3.19 -3.53 12.86
CA ALA A 69 3.99 -3.37 11.64
C ALA A 69 5.35 -4.06 11.76
N TYR A 70 6.05 -3.86 12.89
CA TYR A 70 7.35 -4.50 13.11
C TYR A 70 7.25 -6.01 13.28
N GLY A 71 6.09 -6.53 13.67
CA GLY A 71 5.85 -7.96 13.79
C GLY A 71 5.59 -8.67 12.46
N LEU A 72 5.37 -7.92 11.38
CA LEU A 72 5.13 -8.51 10.07
C LEU A 72 6.45 -9.03 9.45
N PRO A 73 6.41 -10.16 8.74
CA PRO A 73 7.59 -10.65 8.00
C PRO A 73 7.75 -9.84 6.70
N ALA A 74 8.01 -8.55 6.85
CA ALA A 74 8.03 -7.60 5.75
C ALA A 74 9.41 -6.98 5.58
N GLN A 75 9.76 -6.71 4.32
CA GLN A 75 10.94 -5.92 3.98
C GLN A 75 10.57 -4.44 4.05
N ILE A 76 11.41 -3.62 4.65
CA ILE A 76 11.20 -2.18 4.78
C ILE A 76 11.98 -1.47 3.68
N LEU A 77 11.25 -0.80 2.78
CA LEU A 77 11.84 -0.04 1.68
C LEU A 77 12.18 1.37 2.13
N GLU A 78 13.30 1.87 1.64
CA GLU A 78 13.76 3.23 1.90
C GLU A 78 13.48 4.12 0.68
N SER A 79 13.28 5.42 0.90
CA SER A 79 13.14 6.37 -0.18
C SER A 79 14.48 6.59 -0.88
N THR A 80 14.42 6.87 -2.18
CA THR A 80 15.58 7.21 -2.99
C THR A 80 15.29 8.51 -3.74
N LYS A 81 16.31 9.10 -4.33
CA LYS A 81 16.14 10.29 -5.17
C LYS A 81 15.18 10.02 -6.32
N GLU A 82 15.28 8.85 -6.94
CA GLU A 82 14.41 8.47 -8.06
C GLU A 82 12.94 8.35 -7.62
N ILE A 83 12.69 7.79 -6.44
CA ILE A 83 11.34 7.72 -5.87
C ILE A 83 10.78 9.12 -5.65
N ASP A 84 11.58 10.05 -5.11
CA ASP A 84 11.14 11.43 -4.92
C ASP A 84 10.81 12.11 -6.25
N GLU A 85 11.63 11.90 -7.27
CA GLU A 85 11.43 12.47 -8.61
C GLU A 85 10.13 11.94 -9.24
N VAL A 86 9.88 10.65 -9.17
CA VAL A 86 8.65 10.03 -9.69
C VAL A 86 7.43 10.52 -8.93
N SER A 87 7.54 10.65 -7.61
CA SER A 87 6.46 11.18 -6.78
C SER A 87 6.08 12.61 -7.17
N GLN A 88 7.08 13.46 -7.38
CA GLN A 88 6.87 14.83 -7.84
C GLN A 88 6.24 14.86 -9.23
N GLN A 89 6.60 13.93 -10.09
CA GLN A 89 6.03 13.82 -11.43
C GLN A 89 4.54 13.46 -11.37
N PHE A 90 4.14 12.54 -10.50
CA PHE A 90 2.73 12.22 -10.29
C PHE A 90 1.93 13.45 -9.82
N VAL A 91 2.53 14.27 -8.96
CA VAL A 91 1.90 15.51 -8.50
C VAL A 91 1.80 16.52 -9.65
N SER A 92 2.88 16.74 -10.38
CA SER A 92 2.91 17.73 -11.48
C SER A 92 1.96 17.36 -12.62
N GLU A 93 1.72 16.07 -12.85
CA GLU A 93 0.79 15.60 -13.88
C GLU A 93 -0.65 15.51 -13.38
N GLY A 94 -0.92 15.92 -12.13
CA GLY A 94 -2.27 15.97 -11.59
C GLY A 94 -2.84 14.62 -11.18
N VAL A 95 -2.03 13.58 -11.05
CA VAL A 95 -2.47 12.25 -10.61
C VAL A 95 -2.83 12.29 -9.13
N ILE A 96 -1.97 12.90 -8.33
CA ILE A 96 -2.15 13.06 -6.88
C ILE A 96 -2.01 14.54 -6.54
N PRO A 97 -2.94 15.14 -5.75
CA PRO A 97 -2.79 16.52 -5.30
C PRO A 97 -1.52 16.72 -4.47
N GLU A 98 -0.86 17.86 -4.62
CA GLU A 98 0.40 18.17 -3.91
C GLU A 98 0.29 17.98 -2.40
N LYS A 99 -0.83 18.35 -1.81
CA LYS A 99 -1.09 18.19 -0.38
C LYS A 99 -0.96 16.73 0.10
N TYR A 100 -1.16 15.79 -0.82
CA TYR A 100 -1.13 14.35 -0.53
C TYR A 100 0.06 13.65 -1.18
N ILE A 101 1.20 14.34 -1.23
CA ILE A 101 2.44 13.81 -1.82
C ILE A 101 2.84 12.44 -1.25
N ASP A 102 2.50 12.14 0.00
CA ASP A 102 2.80 10.86 0.62
C ASP A 102 2.13 9.70 -0.14
N ASP A 103 0.91 9.92 -0.66
CA ASP A 103 0.24 8.91 -1.48
C ASP A 103 1.00 8.65 -2.78
N ALA A 104 1.58 9.70 -3.36
CA ALA A 104 2.42 9.56 -4.56
C ALA A 104 3.72 8.82 -4.24
N ILE A 105 4.28 9.01 -3.05
CA ILE A 105 5.48 8.29 -2.61
C ILE A 105 5.18 6.79 -2.48
N HIS A 106 4.05 6.42 -1.90
CA HIS A 106 3.64 5.01 -1.82
C HIS A 106 3.54 4.36 -3.20
N LEU A 107 2.97 5.07 -4.18
CA LEU A 107 2.89 4.59 -5.57
C LEU A 107 4.29 4.41 -6.17
N ALA A 108 5.15 5.41 -6.01
CA ALA A 108 6.51 5.37 -6.54
C ALA A 108 7.34 4.24 -5.91
N MET A 109 7.21 4.03 -4.61
CA MET A 109 7.85 2.91 -3.90
C MET A 109 7.50 1.58 -4.54
N THR A 110 6.20 1.38 -4.79
CA THR A 110 5.70 0.15 -5.42
C THR A 110 6.27 -0.03 -6.82
N LEU A 111 6.21 1.04 -7.60
CA LEU A 111 6.58 1.02 -9.01
C LEU A 111 8.08 0.77 -9.21
N LEU A 112 8.93 1.47 -8.46
CA LEU A 112 10.38 1.40 -8.65
C LEU A 112 11.03 0.18 -8.01
N ASN A 113 10.31 -0.52 -7.14
CA ASN A 113 10.78 -1.76 -6.51
C ASN A 113 10.22 -3.02 -7.16
N ASN A 114 9.60 -2.90 -8.33
CA ASN A 114 9.03 -4.02 -9.09
C ASN A 114 8.04 -4.87 -8.29
N VAL A 115 7.25 -4.23 -7.44
CA VAL A 115 6.21 -4.89 -6.66
C VAL A 115 5.00 -5.13 -7.56
N ASP A 116 4.27 -6.21 -7.32
CA ASP A 116 3.13 -6.59 -8.18
C ASP A 116 1.86 -5.80 -7.84
N TYR A 117 1.59 -5.62 -6.54
CA TYR A 117 0.38 -4.93 -6.07
C TYR A 117 0.70 -3.90 -5.01
N ILE A 118 0.02 -2.77 -5.04
CA ILE A 118 -0.11 -1.92 -3.87
C ILE A 118 -1.50 -2.16 -3.29
N VAL A 119 -1.54 -2.54 -2.01
CA VAL A 119 -2.77 -2.83 -1.28
C VAL A 119 -3.15 -1.62 -0.43
N SER A 120 -4.36 -1.12 -0.57
CA SER A 120 -4.78 0.13 0.08
C SER A 120 -6.28 0.19 0.29
N TRP A 121 -6.69 0.90 1.34
CA TRP A 121 -8.07 1.32 1.55
C TRP A 121 -8.31 2.78 1.15
N ASN A 122 -7.31 3.44 0.57
CA ASN A 122 -7.41 4.85 0.17
C ASN A 122 -8.16 4.99 -1.15
N PHE A 123 -9.49 5.04 -1.08
CA PHE A 123 -10.33 5.25 -2.25
C PHE A 123 -10.29 6.66 -2.80
N LYS A 124 -9.85 7.62 -1.98
CA LYS A 124 -9.82 9.01 -2.38
C LYS A 124 -8.72 9.30 -3.39
N HIS A 125 -7.54 8.70 -3.22
CA HIS A 125 -6.37 9.02 -4.05
C HIS A 125 -5.75 7.83 -4.76
N LEU A 126 -5.88 6.62 -4.24
CA LEU A 126 -5.19 5.45 -4.80
C LEU A 126 -6.12 4.47 -5.51
N VAL A 127 -7.09 3.93 -4.79
CA VAL A 127 -7.97 2.87 -5.32
C VAL A 127 -9.14 3.51 -6.06
N LYS A 128 -8.87 4.06 -7.22
CA LYS A 128 -9.90 4.66 -8.08
C LYS A 128 -9.48 4.62 -9.55
N PRO A 129 -10.44 4.59 -10.47
CA PRO A 129 -10.14 4.45 -11.91
C PRO A 129 -9.17 5.50 -12.45
N LYS A 130 -9.31 6.76 -12.06
CA LYS A 130 -8.43 7.83 -12.52
C LYS A 130 -6.96 7.56 -12.19
N THR A 131 -6.68 7.19 -10.94
CA THR A 131 -5.33 6.90 -10.49
C THR A 131 -4.78 5.65 -11.17
N LYS A 132 -5.59 4.60 -11.24
CA LYS A 132 -5.19 3.34 -11.89
C LYS A 132 -4.80 3.55 -13.35
N LYS A 133 -5.59 4.31 -14.09
CA LYS A 133 -5.31 4.62 -15.50
C LYS A 133 -4.04 5.45 -15.66
N ALA A 134 -3.86 6.46 -14.81
CA ALA A 134 -2.72 7.36 -14.88
C ALA A 134 -1.41 6.62 -14.56
N VAL A 135 -1.41 5.77 -13.55
CA VAL A 135 -0.23 4.97 -13.17
C VAL A 135 0.11 3.98 -14.28
N ARG A 136 -0.90 3.35 -14.88
CA ARG A 136 -0.68 2.42 -15.98
C ARG A 136 -0.06 3.13 -17.19
N ALA A 137 -0.60 4.29 -17.57
CA ALA A 137 -0.07 5.07 -18.69
C ALA A 137 1.37 5.52 -18.42
N PHE A 138 1.65 5.95 -17.19
CA PHE A 138 3.00 6.33 -16.76
C PHE A 138 3.97 5.14 -16.87
N SER A 139 3.56 3.97 -16.40
CA SER A 139 4.38 2.76 -16.44
C SER A 139 4.75 2.37 -17.86
N ILE A 140 3.78 2.42 -18.78
CA ILE A 140 4.01 2.12 -20.19
C ILE A 140 4.98 3.12 -20.81
N LYS A 141 4.77 4.41 -20.54
CA LYS A 141 5.59 5.48 -21.09
C LYS A 141 7.05 5.41 -20.63
N GLU A 142 7.25 5.14 -19.33
CA GLU A 142 8.57 5.16 -18.71
C GLU A 142 9.25 3.79 -18.67
N GLY A 143 8.59 2.74 -19.13
CA GLY A 143 9.16 1.41 -19.19
C GLY A 143 9.18 0.67 -17.87
N TYR A 144 8.31 1.03 -16.92
CA TYR A 144 8.19 0.31 -15.66
C TYR A 144 7.25 -0.89 -15.81
N LYS A 145 7.46 -1.90 -14.96
CA LYS A 145 6.53 -3.02 -14.84
C LYS A 145 5.18 -2.50 -14.38
N GLU A 146 4.11 -3.03 -14.98
CA GLU A 146 2.75 -2.68 -14.58
C GLU A 146 2.46 -3.17 -13.15
N ILE A 147 1.87 -2.31 -12.34
CA ILE A 147 1.41 -2.64 -10.99
C ILE A 147 -0.10 -2.54 -10.93
N GLU A 148 -0.72 -3.27 -10.01
CA GLU A 148 -2.13 -3.14 -9.74
C GLU A 148 -2.36 -2.48 -8.38
N ILE A 149 -3.39 -1.63 -8.32
CA ILE A 149 -3.80 -0.93 -7.10
C ILE A 149 -5.09 -1.59 -6.63
N ILE A 150 -5.04 -2.27 -5.50
CA ILE A 150 -6.14 -3.12 -5.03
C ILE A 150 -6.44 -2.92 -3.54
N THR A 151 -7.62 -3.38 -3.12
CA THR A 151 -7.99 -3.44 -1.70
C THR A 151 -7.62 -4.81 -1.13
N PRO A 152 -7.54 -4.93 0.21
CA PRO A 152 -7.37 -6.25 0.83
C PRO A 152 -8.47 -7.24 0.45
N GLU A 153 -9.70 -6.76 0.25
CA GLU A 153 -10.83 -7.60 -0.14
C GLU A 153 -10.58 -8.29 -1.49
N GLU A 154 -9.99 -7.57 -2.44
CA GLU A 154 -9.72 -8.11 -3.78
C GLU A 154 -8.76 -9.29 -3.75
N LEU A 155 -7.77 -9.29 -2.86
CA LEU A 155 -6.87 -10.42 -2.72
C LEU A 155 -7.56 -11.64 -2.13
N ILE A 156 -8.44 -11.43 -1.15
CA ILE A 156 -9.19 -12.51 -0.52
C ILE A 156 -10.15 -13.16 -1.51
N THR A 157 -10.88 -12.35 -2.29
CA THR A 157 -11.91 -12.85 -3.21
C THR A 157 -11.35 -13.49 -4.46
N ASP A 158 -10.16 -13.10 -4.92
CA ASP A 158 -9.54 -13.69 -6.12
C ASP A 158 -9.36 -15.20 -6.00
N GLU A 159 -9.07 -15.71 -4.81
CA GLU A 159 -8.94 -17.14 -4.58
C GLU A 159 -10.26 -17.89 -4.66
N ASN A 160 -11.36 -17.23 -4.40
CA ASN A 160 -12.68 -17.83 -4.42
C ASN A 160 -13.34 -17.79 -5.80
N ARG A 161 -12.62 -17.30 -6.80
CA ARG A 161 -13.14 -17.15 -8.19
C ARG A 161 -12.81 -18.31 -9.11
N ILE A 162 -12.24 -19.34 -8.57
CA ILE A 162 -11.89 -20.53 -9.36
C ILE A 162 -13.15 -21.37 -9.60
#